data_8fa2c61d3c4f25b041c269c343adaa98
#
_entry.id   8fa2c61d3c4f25b041c269c343adaa98
#
_cell.length_a   1.000
_cell.length_b   1.000
_cell.length_c   1.000
_cell.angle_alpha   90.00
_cell.angle_beta   90.00
_cell.angle_gamma   90.00
#
_symmetry.space_group_name_H-M   'P 1'
#
loop_
_entity.id
_entity.type
_entity.pdbx_description
1 polymer ?
#
loop_
_entity_poly.entity_id
_entity_poly.type
_entity_poly.pdbx_seq_one_letter_code
_entity_poly.pdbx_strand_id
1 'polypeptide(L)'
;MRYLPTLTILITIAVGCVNRQGPSPVISDGDNSKPNFQLSSEFEVEIEGLLKHPKIIEAFSYLQREDDNTISDLVLLTEIPAPPFKEEVRGTKYADMLRSEGLDSVWVDKIGNVIGLRKGRTGKKVLALAAHLDTVFPAGTPIKVKQQSDTLYAPGIADDTRGLVTLLAVLKAMNHSNIITEHDILFIGDVGEEGLGDLRGMKHLFREGGPKIDYFISVDGTGSESVTNGGLGSHRYRITFKGPGGHSWGAFGLGNPHHALGAAIKYFVDEADTYTGTGAKTSYNIGRIGGGTSVNSIPFESWMEVDMRSESPKRLTEIDTILQRAIRKGLAEQNSILRNGREITVKIDMIGNRPSGETDIEDPLVQRAWASTAALDKKPSLRVSSTDSNIPISKGIPAITLGGGGIGKGAHSLGEYYVNSEGFLGIQRVLIIVTAQAEMASEINNL
;
A
#
# COMPACT_ATOMS: atom_id res chain seq x y z
N MET A 1 49.17 -0.39 -68.44
CA MET A 1 48.30 -0.12 -67.28
C MET A 1 46.94 -0.65 -67.56
N ARG A 2 46.58 -1.82 -67.01
CA ARG A 2 45.28 -2.41 -67.16
C ARG A 2 44.61 -2.40 -65.81
N TYR A 3 43.49 -1.72 -65.70
CA TYR A 3 42.63 -1.68 -64.50
C TYR A 3 41.79 -2.99 -64.44
N LEU A 4 41.87 -3.73 -63.35
CA LEU A 4 40.90 -4.77 -62.98
C LEU A 4 39.76 -4.15 -62.15
N PRO A 5 38.48 -4.43 -62.42
CA PRO A 5 37.43 -4.00 -61.54
C PRO A 5 37.21 -4.98 -60.38
N THR A 6 37.15 -4.44 -59.19
CA THR A 6 36.83 -5.20 -57.95
C THR A 6 35.33 -5.46 -57.91
N LEU A 7 34.96 -6.73 -57.89
CA LEU A 7 33.58 -7.20 -57.79
C LEU A 7 33.18 -7.22 -56.30
N THR A 8 32.35 -6.29 -55.87
CA THR A 8 31.76 -6.26 -54.54
C THR A 8 30.50 -7.09 -54.52
N ILE A 9 30.54 -8.25 -53.83
CA ILE A 9 29.37 -9.10 -53.63
C ILE A 9 28.61 -8.57 -52.41
N LEU A 10 27.43 -7.99 -52.67
CA LEU A 10 26.46 -7.66 -51.61
C LEU A 10 25.69 -8.91 -51.21
N ILE A 11 25.97 -9.44 -50.00
CA ILE A 11 25.16 -10.50 -49.41
C ILE A 11 24.02 -9.84 -48.66
N THR A 12 22.83 -9.88 -49.23
CA THR A 12 21.58 -9.45 -48.56
C THR A 12 21.10 -10.58 -47.64
N ILE A 13 21.33 -10.46 -46.34
CA ILE A 13 20.74 -11.36 -45.35
C ILE A 13 19.29 -10.88 -45.12
N ALA A 14 18.33 -11.61 -45.69
CA ALA A 14 16.92 -11.41 -45.35
C ALA A 14 16.67 -12.02 -43.96
N VAL A 15 16.58 -11.14 -42.93
CA VAL A 15 16.09 -11.53 -41.60
C VAL A 15 14.56 -11.65 -41.70
N GLY A 16 14.08 -12.87 -41.90
CA GLY A 16 12.65 -13.16 -41.81
C GLY A 16 12.22 -13.06 -40.33
N CYS A 17 11.54 -11.96 -39.97
CA CYS A 17 10.80 -11.90 -38.72
C CYS A 17 9.64 -12.89 -38.80
N VAL A 18 9.83 -14.08 -38.21
CA VAL A 18 8.72 -15.00 -37.94
C VAL A 18 7.98 -14.44 -36.74
N ASN A 19 6.87 -13.76 -37.03
CA ASN A 19 5.92 -13.29 -36.04
C ASN A 19 5.21 -14.54 -35.45
N ARG A 20 5.80 -15.17 -34.44
CA ARG A 20 5.11 -16.17 -33.61
C ARG A 20 4.31 -15.41 -32.56
N GLN A 21 3.14 -14.95 -32.93
CA GLN A 21 2.07 -14.75 -31.97
C GLN A 21 1.61 -16.15 -31.51
N GLY A 22 2.23 -16.66 -30.47
CA GLY A 22 1.63 -17.72 -29.68
C GLY A 22 0.32 -17.18 -29.09
N PRO A 23 -0.71 -18.03 -28.91
CA PRO A 23 -1.91 -17.60 -28.24
C PRO A 23 -1.51 -17.05 -26.88
N SER A 24 -1.94 -15.82 -26.55
CA SER A 24 -1.87 -15.28 -25.20
C SER A 24 -2.47 -16.34 -24.27
N PRO A 25 -1.83 -16.68 -23.15
CA PRO A 25 -2.45 -17.59 -22.20
C PRO A 25 -3.77 -16.95 -21.82
N VAL A 26 -4.87 -17.60 -22.20
CA VAL A 26 -6.18 -17.35 -21.60
C VAL A 26 -5.99 -17.75 -20.14
N ILE A 27 -5.78 -16.77 -19.28
CA ILE A 27 -5.93 -16.94 -17.85
C ILE A 27 -7.39 -17.31 -17.71
N SER A 28 -7.70 -18.60 -17.60
CA SER A 28 -8.99 -19.05 -17.15
C SER A 28 -9.17 -18.40 -15.78
N ASP A 29 -10.14 -17.52 -15.65
CA ASP A 29 -10.69 -17.15 -14.37
C ASP A 29 -10.98 -18.46 -13.65
N GLY A 30 -10.05 -18.92 -12.80
CA GLY A 30 -10.29 -20.01 -11.91
C GLY A 30 -11.53 -19.63 -11.13
N ASP A 31 -12.49 -20.54 -11.09
CA ASP A 31 -13.73 -20.43 -10.35
C ASP A 31 -13.44 -20.20 -8.84
N ASN A 32 -12.98 -19.01 -8.52
CA ASN A 32 -13.01 -18.39 -7.22
C ASN A 32 -14.33 -17.63 -7.17
N SER A 33 -15.43 -18.35 -7.04
CA SER A 33 -16.69 -17.74 -6.60
C SER A 33 -16.43 -17.17 -5.19
N LYS A 34 -15.94 -15.93 -5.14
CA LYS A 34 -16.03 -15.13 -3.91
C LYS A 34 -17.50 -15.23 -3.51
N PRO A 35 -17.81 -15.51 -2.23
CA PRO A 35 -19.19 -15.60 -1.79
C PRO A 35 -19.91 -14.34 -2.30
N ASN A 36 -21.11 -14.52 -2.88
CA ASN A 36 -21.92 -13.41 -3.33
C ASN A 36 -22.15 -12.50 -2.14
N PHE A 37 -21.59 -11.28 -2.19
CA PHE A 37 -21.84 -10.29 -1.15
C PHE A 37 -23.34 -10.04 -1.07
N GLN A 38 -23.89 -10.20 0.11
CA GLN A 38 -25.28 -9.90 0.40
C GLN A 38 -25.33 -8.80 1.47
N LEU A 39 -25.88 -7.65 1.10
CA LEU A 39 -26.13 -6.58 2.06
C LEU A 39 -27.26 -6.99 3.01
N SER A 40 -27.00 -6.93 4.30
CA SER A 40 -28.04 -7.10 5.32
C SER A 40 -28.92 -5.85 5.39
N SER A 41 -30.23 -6.07 5.39
CA SER A 41 -31.22 -4.98 5.41
C SER A 41 -31.12 -4.07 6.65
N GLU A 42 -30.57 -4.57 7.74
CA GLU A 42 -30.36 -3.76 8.96
C GLU A 42 -29.40 -2.60 8.72
N PHE A 43 -28.29 -2.85 7.99
CA PHE A 43 -27.31 -1.79 7.66
C PHE A 43 -27.83 -0.84 6.60
N GLU A 44 -28.66 -1.32 5.66
CA GLU A 44 -29.33 -0.45 4.70
C GLU A 44 -30.27 0.53 5.42
N VAL A 45 -31.11 0.03 6.33
CA VAL A 45 -32.03 0.86 7.13
C VAL A 45 -31.25 1.80 8.06
N GLU A 46 -30.15 1.34 8.69
CA GLU A 46 -29.29 2.18 9.55
C GLU A 46 -28.76 3.37 8.76
N ILE A 47 -28.14 3.13 7.60
CA ILE A 47 -27.53 4.17 6.78
C ILE A 47 -28.57 5.12 6.20
N GLU A 48 -29.71 4.61 5.72
CA GLU A 48 -30.83 5.46 5.30
C GLU A 48 -31.37 6.35 6.42
N GLY A 49 -31.43 5.81 7.63
CA GLY A 49 -31.83 6.57 8.83
C GLY A 49 -30.87 7.71 9.13
N LEU A 50 -29.55 7.43 9.08
CA LEU A 50 -28.51 8.44 9.28
C LEU A 50 -28.55 9.54 8.21
N LEU A 51 -28.74 9.18 6.93
CA LEU A 51 -28.84 10.16 5.84
C LEU A 51 -30.00 11.14 5.98
N LYS A 52 -31.07 10.76 6.70
CA LYS A 52 -32.21 11.61 7.01
C LYS A 52 -32.02 12.47 8.26
N HIS A 53 -30.92 12.23 9.03
CA HIS A 53 -30.69 12.95 10.28
C HIS A 53 -30.22 14.40 10.00
N PRO A 54 -30.83 15.44 10.65
CA PRO A 54 -30.53 16.83 10.34
C PRO A 54 -29.05 17.20 10.46
N LYS A 55 -28.31 16.64 11.42
CA LYS A 55 -26.87 16.89 11.58
C LYS A 55 -26.03 16.29 10.44
N ILE A 56 -26.44 15.14 9.90
CA ILE A 56 -25.77 14.53 8.74
C ILE A 56 -26.04 15.35 7.48
N ILE A 57 -27.28 15.82 7.29
CA ILE A 57 -27.65 16.71 6.18
C ILE A 57 -26.83 18.00 6.24
N GLU A 58 -26.70 18.61 7.43
CA GLU A 58 -25.88 19.81 7.60
C GLU A 58 -24.39 19.53 7.36
N ALA A 59 -23.85 18.42 7.87
CA ALA A 59 -22.47 18.03 7.63
C ALA A 59 -22.18 17.82 6.13
N PHE A 60 -23.10 17.20 5.40
CA PHE A 60 -22.98 17.02 3.95
C PHE A 60 -23.02 18.36 3.21
N SER A 61 -23.93 19.25 3.62
CA SER A 61 -24.01 20.60 3.05
C SER A 61 -22.75 21.41 3.34
N TYR A 62 -22.19 21.27 4.56
CA TYR A 62 -20.91 21.88 4.94
C TYR A 62 -19.78 21.40 4.03
N LEU A 63 -19.61 20.09 3.82
CA LEU A 63 -18.59 19.53 2.97
C LEU A 63 -18.65 20.03 1.52
N GLN A 64 -19.85 20.24 1.00
CA GLN A 64 -20.02 20.83 -0.34
C GLN A 64 -19.63 22.29 -0.39
N ARG A 65 -20.01 23.09 0.63
CA ARG A 65 -19.66 24.52 0.69
C ARG A 65 -18.15 24.74 0.88
N GLU A 66 -17.50 23.87 1.63
CA GLU A 66 -16.08 23.99 1.99
C GLU A 66 -15.15 23.18 1.05
N ASP A 67 -15.64 22.73 -0.08
CA ASP A 67 -14.87 21.90 -1.02
C ASP A 67 -13.62 22.63 -1.51
N ASP A 68 -13.70 23.92 -1.84
CA ASP A 68 -12.56 24.75 -2.24
C ASP A 68 -11.51 24.89 -1.11
N ASN A 69 -11.95 24.96 0.14
CA ASN A 69 -11.05 24.99 1.28
C ASN A 69 -10.36 23.63 1.49
N THR A 70 -11.08 22.53 1.22
CA THR A 70 -10.48 21.18 1.22
C THR A 70 -9.41 21.04 0.14
N ILE A 71 -9.61 21.59 -1.06
CA ILE A 71 -8.60 21.65 -2.12
C ILE A 71 -7.41 22.52 -1.72
N SER A 72 -7.65 23.63 -1.02
CA SER A 72 -6.57 24.48 -0.51
C SER A 72 -5.70 23.74 0.51
N ASP A 73 -6.30 22.98 1.42
CA ASP A 73 -5.60 22.12 2.37
C ASP A 73 -4.83 21.01 1.66
N LEU A 74 -5.39 20.42 0.58
CA LEU A 74 -4.72 19.42 -0.26
C LEU A 74 -3.44 19.98 -0.89
N VAL A 75 -3.51 21.17 -1.49
CA VAL A 75 -2.34 21.84 -2.08
C VAL A 75 -1.30 22.15 -1.00
N LEU A 76 -1.74 22.70 0.14
CA LEU A 76 -0.86 23.05 1.25
C LEU A 76 -0.06 21.85 1.76
N LEU A 77 -0.70 20.71 2.03
CA LEU A 77 -0.04 19.53 2.56
C LEU A 77 0.82 18.82 1.49
N THR A 78 0.36 18.78 0.23
CA THR A 78 1.13 18.19 -0.88
C THR A 78 2.47 18.88 -1.06
N GLU A 79 2.53 20.20 -0.94
CA GLU A 79 3.75 21.00 -1.12
C GLU A 79 4.75 20.92 0.05
N ILE A 80 4.43 20.16 1.10
CA ILE A 80 5.35 19.85 2.20
C ILE A 80 6.01 18.50 1.93
N PRO A 81 7.35 18.43 1.75
CA PRO A 81 8.04 17.16 1.49
C PRO A 81 7.87 16.16 2.63
N ALA A 82 7.54 14.92 2.28
CA ALA A 82 7.47 13.80 3.22
C ALA A 82 8.06 12.53 2.59
N PRO A 83 9.36 12.51 2.23
CA PRO A 83 9.99 11.31 1.71
C PRO A 83 10.06 10.24 2.81
N PRO A 84 10.23 8.95 2.46
CA PRO A 84 10.30 7.88 3.44
C PRO A 84 11.31 8.16 4.55
N PHE A 85 10.92 7.94 5.81
CA PHE A 85 11.69 8.23 7.04
C PHE A 85 12.00 9.72 7.30
N LYS A 86 11.33 10.66 6.61
CA LYS A 86 11.49 12.11 6.79
C LYS A 86 10.15 12.84 6.72
N GLU A 87 9.14 12.27 7.36
CA GLU A 87 7.76 12.76 7.37
C GLU A 87 7.54 13.89 8.38
N GLU A 88 8.52 14.19 9.24
CA GLU A 88 8.38 15.07 10.40
C GLU A 88 7.79 16.45 10.07
N VAL A 89 8.23 17.07 8.97
CA VAL A 89 7.78 18.43 8.61
C VAL A 89 6.29 18.43 8.25
N ARG A 90 5.84 17.48 7.42
CA ARG A 90 4.42 17.32 7.07
C ARG A 90 3.62 16.91 8.29
N GLY A 91 4.13 15.98 9.11
CA GLY A 91 3.50 15.53 10.34
C GLY A 91 3.29 16.66 11.35
N THR A 92 4.29 17.56 11.52
CA THR A 92 4.15 18.75 12.37
C THR A 92 3.02 19.66 11.89
N LYS A 93 2.99 19.95 10.58
CA LYS A 93 1.92 20.77 9.99
C LYS A 93 0.55 20.13 10.17
N TYR A 94 0.46 18.82 9.93
CA TYR A 94 -0.79 18.07 10.09
C TYR A 94 -1.26 18.05 11.56
N ALA A 95 -0.33 17.88 12.51
CA ALA A 95 -0.64 17.98 13.94
C ALA A 95 -1.21 19.35 14.31
N ASP A 96 -0.66 20.43 13.76
CA ASP A 96 -1.16 21.79 14.01
C ASP A 96 -2.56 21.99 13.41
N MET A 97 -2.83 21.43 12.23
CA MET A 97 -4.16 21.46 11.62
C MET A 97 -5.18 20.69 12.48
N LEU A 98 -4.83 19.52 13.01
CA LEU A 98 -5.70 18.78 13.94
C LEU A 98 -5.94 19.53 15.26
N ARG A 99 -4.92 20.21 15.81
CA ARG A 99 -5.06 21.03 17.03
C ARG A 99 -6.01 22.18 16.83
N SER A 100 -5.98 22.83 15.66
CA SER A 100 -6.87 23.95 15.34
C SER A 100 -8.35 23.55 15.30
N GLU A 101 -8.63 22.27 15.10
CA GLU A 101 -10.00 21.74 15.12
C GLU A 101 -10.51 21.35 16.51
N GLY A 102 -9.77 21.64 17.57
CA GLY A 102 -10.24 21.52 18.96
C GLY A 102 -10.40 20.08 19.44
N LEU A 103 -9.56 19.17 18.99
CA LEU A 103 -9.52 17.80 19.51
C LEU A 103 -9.15 17.77 21.01
N ASP A 104 -9.60 16.75 21.74
CA ASP A 104 -9.30 16.58 23.16
C ASP A 104 -7.79 16.46 23.46
N SER A 105 -7.06 15.83 22.56
CA SER A 105 -5.60 15.80 22.57
C SER A 105 -5.02 15.51 21.20
N VAL A 106 -3.83 16.08 20.90
CA VAL A 106 -3.05 15.79 19.69
C VAL A 106 -1.61 15.61 20.09
N TRP A 107 -1.03 14.46 19.74
CA TRP A 107 0.38 14.14 20.03
C TRP A 107 1.06 13.44 18.85
N VAL A 108 2.38 13.41 18.88
CA VAL A 108 3.21 12.64 17.95
C VAL A 108 3.85 11.50 18.73
N ASP A 109 3.74 10.29 18.24
CA ASP A 109 4.33 9.13 18.89
C ASP A 109 5.85 9.01 18.60
N LYS A 110 6.50 7.99 19.17
CA LYS A 110 7.97 7.81 19.10
C LYS A 110 8.52 7.61 17.69
N ILE A 111 7.68 7.20 16.75
CA ILE A 111 8.11 6.91 15.37
C ILE A 111 7.60 7.92 14.36
N GLY A 112 6.80 8.90 14.82
CA GLY A 112 6.32 10.00 14.02
C GLY A 112 4.85 9.98 13.61
N ASN A 113 4.04 8.98 14.05
CA ASN A 113 2.60 9.03 13.83
C ASN A 113 2.01 10.25 14.55
N VAL A 114 1.23 11.03 13.85
CA VAL A 114 0.42 12.11 14.41
C VAL A 114 -0.94 11.53 14.79
N ILE A 115 -1.34 11.69 16.06
CA ILE A 115 -2.57 11.09 16.58
C ILE A 115 -3.39 12.16 17.28
N GLY A 116 -4.62 12.33 16.84
CA GLY A 116 -5.59 13.24 17.43
C GLY A 116 -6.78 12.46 18.02
N LEU A 117 -7.07 12.66 19.29
CA LEU A 117 -8.20 12.03 19.98
C LEU A 117 -9.42 12.95 19.99
N ARG A 118 -10.55 12.45 19.50
CA ARG A 118 -11.88 13.01 19.69
C ARG A 118 -12.69 12.06 20.57
N LYS A 119 -12.99 12.51 21.78
CA LYS A 119 -13.72 11.69 22.75
C LYS A 119 -15.17 11.51 22.34
N GLY A 120 -15.64 10.28 22.45
CA GLY A 120 -17.05 9.95 22.42
C GLY A 120 -17.72 10.14 23.79
N ARG A 121 -19.04 10.04 23.82
CA ARG A 121 -19.83 10.20 25.05
C ARG A 121 -19.50 9.13 26.10
N THR A 122 -19.28 7.90 25.67
CA THR A 122 -19.00 6.77 26.57
C THR A 122 -17.57 6.27 26.49
N GLY A 123 -16.89 6.44 25.36
CA GLY A 123 -15.53 5.96 25.12
C GLY A 123 -15.37 4.43 25.24
N LYS A 124 -16.45 3.64 25.11
CA LYS A 124 -16.41 2.17 25.29
C LYS A 124 -15.54 1.46 24.29
N LYS A 125 -15.51 1.96 23.05
CA LYS A 125 -14.69 1.44 21.95
C LYS A 125 -13.92 2.58 21.30
N VAL A 126 -12.94 2.24 20.49
CA VAL A 126 -12.10 3.19 19.77
C VAL A 126 -12.12 2.84 18.29
N LEU A 127 -12.55 3.77 17.45
CA LEU A 127 -12.40 3.74 16.01
C LEU A 127 -11.16 4.55 15.64
N ALA A 128 -10.21 3.96 14.91
CA ALA A 128 -9.11 4.71 14.31
C ALA A 128 -9.41 4.98 12.83
N LEU A 129 -9.27 6.24 12.42
CA LEU A 129 -9.35 6.71 11.05
C LEU A 129 -7.96 7.23 10.67
N ALA A 130 -7.30 6.62 9.68
CA ALA A 130 -5.91 6.88 9.34
C ALA A 130 -5.70 7.20 7.86
N ALA A 131 -4.64 7.96 7.56
CA ALA A 131 -4.10 8.23 6.24
C ALA A 131 -2.59 8.46 6.36
N HIS A 132 -1.79 8.01 5.37
CA HIS A 132 -0.35 8.08 5.54
C HIS A 132 0.26 9.43 5.16
N LEU A 133 1.28 9.83 5.91
CA LEU A 133 2.02 11.09 5.72
C LEU A 133 3.09 11.00 4.64
N ASP A 134 3.70 9.83 4.47
CA ASP A 134 4.81 9.65 3.56
C ASP A 134 4.40 9.55 2.10
N THR A 135 5.39 9.61 1.23
CA THR A 135 5.26 9.36 -0.21
C THR A 135 6.43 8.49 -0.67
N VAL A 136 6.31 7.82 -1.82
CA VAL A 136 7.44 7.06 -2.41
C VAL A 136 8.59 7.95 -2.90
N PHE A 137 8.41 9.26 -2.95
CA PHE A 137 9.34 10.16 -3.63
C PHE A 137 10.54 10.54 -2.74
N PRO A 138 11.77 10.47 -3.27
CA PRO A 138 12.95 10.86 -2.51
C PRO A 138 13.01 12.39 -2.26
N ALA A 139 13.81 12.77 -1.26
CA ALA A 139 14.06 14.19 -0.99
C ALA A 139 14.59 14.92 -2.22
N GLY A 140 14.08 16.13 -2.45
CA GLY A 140 14.45 16.96 -3.62
C GLY A 140 13.55 16.74 -4.84
N THR A 141 12.59 15.81 -4.80
CA THR A 141 11.58 15.69 -5.85
C THR A 141 10.75 16.98 -5.92
N PRO A 142 10.52 17.56 -7.11
CA PRO A 142 9.66 18.73 -7.26
C PRO A 142 8.20 18.36 -6.95
N ILE A 143 7.65 18.93 -5.88
CA ILE A 143 6.28 18.64 -5.39
C ILE A 143 5.35 19.86 -5.42
N LYS A 144 5.78 20.96 -6.06
CA LYS A 144 4.92 22.11 -6.29
C LYS A 144 3.73 21.72 -7.15
N VAL A 145 2.52 22.00 -6.65
CA VAL A 145 1.29 21.73 -7.36
C VAL A 145 1.17 22.63 -8.59
N LYS A 146 0.90 22.02 -9.74
CA LYS A 146 0.65 22.72 -11.00
C LYS A 146 -0.79 22.48 -11.41
N GLN A 147 -1.57 23.55 -11.46
CA GLN A 147 -2.94 23.46 -11.93
C GLN A 147 -3.02 23.68 -13.43
N GLN A 148 -3.73 22.78 -14.12
CA GLN A 148 -4.09 22.89 -15.53
C GLN A 148 -5.58 22.60 -15.67
N SER A 149 -6.39 23.60 -15.95
CA SER A 149 -7.85 23.51 -15.92
C SER A 149 -8.34 23.04 -14.55
N ASP A 150 -9.04 21.91 -14.50
CA ASP A 150 -9.58 21.25 -13.31
C ASP A 150 -8.63 20.24 -12.66
N THR A 151 -7.45 20.05 -13.25
CA THR A 151 -6.49 19.02 -12.83
C THR A 151 -5.31 19.62 -12.08
N LEU A 152 -5.01 19.05 -10.91
CA LEU A 152 -3.89 19.38 -10.06
C LEU A 152 -2.80 18.30 -10.21
N TYR A 153 -1.61 18.69 -10.67
CA TYR A 153 -0.47 17.78 -10.87
C TYR A 153 0.55 17.99 -9.77
N ALA A 154 0.82 16.98 -9.00
CA ALA A 154 1.97 16.90 -8.08
C ALA A 154 2.18 15.48 -7.58
N PRO A 155 3.44 15.03 -7.37
CA PRO A 155 3.77 13.78 -6.71
C PRO A 155 3.19 13.72 -5.29
N GLY A 156 2.47 12.64 -4.95
CA GLY A 156 1.86 12.44 -3.63
C GLY A 156 0.55 13.20 -3.38
N ILE A 157 -0.05 13.81 -4.40
CA ILE A 157 -1.29 14.57 -4.24
C ILE A 157 -2.50 13.65 -4.04
N ALA A 158 -2.54 12.52 -4.72
CA ALA A 158 -3.61 11.54 -4.66
C ALA A 158 -3.26 10.40 -3.68
N ASP A 159 -1.98 10.10 -3.54
CA ASP A 159 -1.41 9.04 -2.73
C ASP A 159 -0.32 9.60 -1.78
N ASP A 160 -0.59 9.97 -0.47
CA ASP A 160 -1.92 9.93 0.11
C ASP A 160 -2.31 11.27 0.77
N THR A 161 -1.85 12.40 0.19
CA THR A 161 -2.28 13.70 0.73
C THR A 161 -3.82 13.85 0.66
N ARG A 162 -4.48 13.21 -0.32
CA ARG A 162 -5.95 13.22 -0.39
C ARG A 162 -6.60 12.54 0.81
N GLY A 163 -6.06 11.43 1.29
CA GLY A 163 -6.52 10.78 2.52
C GLY A 163 -6.40 11.70 3.72
N LEU A 164 -5.24 12.34 3.93
CA LEU A 164 -5.02 13.27 5.05
C LEU A 164 -6.06 14.40 5.11
N VAL A 165 -6.35 15.03 3.96
CA VAL A 165 -7.36 16.13 3.94
C VAL A 165 -8.77 15.61 4.06
N THR A 166 -9.04 14.37 3.64
CA THR A 166 -10.33 13.71 3.87
C THR A 166 -10.59 13.53 5.36
N LEU A 167 -9.59 13.05 6.13
CA LEU A 167 -9.71 12.96 7.58
C LEU A 167 -10.00 14.33 8.23
N LEU A 168 -9.26 15.34 7.81
CA LEU A 168 -9.44 16.71 8.33
C LEU A 168 -10.82 17.27 7.99
N ALA A 169 -11.31 17.05 6.78
CA ALA A 169 -12.63 17.53 6.35
C ALA A 169 -13.77 16.80 7.11
N VAL A 170 -13.63 15.49 7.36
CA VAL A 170 -14.55 14.72 8.21
C VAL A 170 -14.61 15.33 9.61
N LEU A 171 -13.45 15.61 10.23
CA LEU A 171 -13.39 16.23 11.55
C LEU A 171 -14.06 17.60 11.58
N LYS A 172 -13.75 18.47 10.61
CA LYS A 172 -14.37 19.80 10.46
C LYS A 172 -15.90 19.70 10.33
N ALA A 173 -16.39 18.79 9.49
CA ALA A 173 -17.83 18.59 9.28
C ALA A 173 -18.54 18.07 10.55
N MET A 174 -17.91 17.12 11.28
CA MET A 174 -18.44 16.64 12.56
C MET A 174 -18.53 17.75 13.60
N ASN A 175 -17.52 18.63 13.67
CA ASN A 175 -17.50 19.76 14.59
C ASN A 175 -18.56 20.81 14.22
N HIS A 176 -18.63 21.21 12.94
CA HIS A 176 -19.59 22.19 12.45
C HIS A 176 -21.04 21.77 12.74
N SER A 177 -21.35 20.48 12.53
CA SER A 177 -22.72 19.95 12.68
C SER A 177 -23.00 19.39 14.07
N ASN A 178 -22.10 19.60 15.04
CA ASN A 178 -22.23 19.09 16.41
C ASN A 178 -22.59 17.57 16.44
N ILE A 179 -21.97 16.78 15.58
CA ILE A 179 -22.11 15.33 15.61
C ILE A 179 -21.29 14.80 16.79
N ILE A 180 -21.94 14.12 17.72
CA ILE A 180 -21.31 13.44 18.87
C ILE A 180 -21.44 11.95 18.65
N THR A 181 -20.40 11.19 18.96
CA THR A 181 -20.38 9.73 18.88
C THR A 181 -20.38 9.10 20.26
N GLU A 182 -20.81 7.86 20.37
CA GLU A 182 -20.68 7.09 21.63
C GLU A 182 -19.24 6.65 21.86
N HIS A 183 -18.54 6.29 20.80
CA HIS A 183 -17.19 5.77 20.82
C HIS A 183 -16.17 6.86 20.53
N ASP A 184 -14.97 6.68 21.05
CA ASP A 184 -13.83 7.54 20.74
C ASP A 184 -13.40 7.38 19.29
N ILE A 185 -12.89 8.46 18.68
CA ILE A 185 -12.31 8.43 17.35
C ILE A 185 -10.86 8.94 17.43
N LEU A 186 -9.93 8.18 16.88
CA LEU A 186 -8.56 8.62 16.64
C LEU A 186 -8.43 9.05 15.18
N PHE A 187 -8.01 10.29 14.95
CA PHE A 187 -7.61 10.81 13.64
C PHE A 187 -6.09 10.68 13.54
N ILE A 188 -5.58 9.91 12.58
CA ILE A 188 -4.18 9.52 12.53
C ILE A 188 -3.56 9.90 11.18
N GLY A 189 -2.46 10.67 11.23
CA GLY A 189 -1.52 10.77 10.12
C GLY A 189 -0.35 9.84 10.40
N ASP A 190 -0.26 8.72 9.76
CA ASP A 190 0.76 7.73 10.06
C ASP A 190 1.98 7.81 9.15
N VAL A 191 3.02 7.07 9.49
CA VAL A 191 4.31 7.12 8.83
C VAL A 191 4.75 5.77 8.31
N GLY A 192 5.37 5.77 7.11
CA GLY A 192 6.02 4.60 6.56
C GLY A 192 5.05 3.55 6.04
N GLU A 193 3.95 3.98 5.43
CA GLU A 193 3.13 3.10 4.60
C GLU A 193 3.94 2.63 3.42
N GLU A 194 4.67 3.53 2.78
CA GLU A 194 5.30 3.32 1.49
C GLU A 194 6.61 2.52 1.53
N GLY A 195 6.80 1.69 0.52
CA GLY A 195 8.07 1.06 0.16
C GLY A 195 8.78 0.36 1.31
N LEU A 196 9.98 0.84 1.65
CA LEU A 196 10.79 0.33 2.75
C LEU A 196 10.33 0.79 4.14
N GLY A 197 9.35 1.68 4.21
CA GLY A 197 8.66 2.04 5.46
C GLY A 197 7.96 0.85 6.10
N ASP A 198 7.47 -0.07 5.26
CA ASP A 198 6.99 -1.40 5.66
C ASP A 198 5.92 -1.37 6.76
N LEU A 199 4.99 -0.40 6.64
CA LEU A 199 3.90 -0.16 7.60
C LEU A 199 4.41 0.10 9.04
N ARG A 200 5.58 0.75 9.20
CA ARG A 200 6.18 0.93 10.54
C ARG A 200 5.28 1.71 11.49
N GLY A 201 4.50 2.66 10.97
CA GLY A 201 3.50 3.42 11.70
C GLY A 201 2.45 2.52 12.32
N MET A 202 1.84 1.70 11.50
CA MET A 202 0.82 0.75 11.92
C MET A 202 1.39 -0.35 12.81
N LYS A 203 2.56 -0.91 12.48
CA LYS A 203 3.23 -1.89 13.35
C LYS A 203 3.49 -1.33 14.76
N HIS A 204 3.84 -0.05 14.85
CA HIS A 204 4.02 0.61 16.16
C HIS A 204 2.69 0.88 16.86
N LEU A 205 1.68 1.34 16.15
CA LEU A 205 0.35 1.62 16.69
C LEU A 205 -0.28 0.35 17.29
N PHE A 206 -0.23 -0.76 16.56
CA PHE A 206 -0.82 -2.04 16.95
C PHE A 206 0.16 -2.99 17.68
N ARG A 207 1.26 -2.46 18.26
CA ARG A 207 2.18 -3.26 19.09
C ARG A 207 1.56 -3.69 20.41
N GLU A 208 2.17 -4.65 21.06
CA GLU A 208 1.85 -4.95 22.46
C GLU A 208 2.03 -3.70 23.35
N GLY A 209 1.04 -3.40 24.17
CA GLY A 209 1.00 -2.17 24.99
C GLY A 209 0.76 -0.89 24.20
N GLY A 210 0.39 -0.98 22.92
CA GLY A 210 -0.13 0.14 22.14
C GLY A 210 -1.54 0.57 22.57
N PRO A 211 -2.11 1.62 21.96
CA PRO A 211 -3.48 2.04 22.23
C PRO A 211 -4.46 0.91 21.87
N LYS A 212 -5.53 0.79 22.66
CA LYS A 212 -6.63 -0.10 22.30
C LYS A 212 -7.37 0.49 21.12
N ILE A 213 -7.50 -0.28 20.03
CA ILE A 213 -8.27 0.09 18.84
C ILE A 213 -9.21 -1.09 18.55
N ASP A 214 -10.49 -0.81 18.45
CA ASP A 214 -11.52 -1.83 18.22
C ASP A 214 -11.92 -1.93 16.73
N TYR A 215 -11.77 -0.83 15.97
CA TYR A 215 -12.07 -0.74 14.53
C TYR A 215 -11.07 0.17 13.84
N PHE A 216 -10.77 -0.11 12.58
CA PHE A 216 -9.82 0.69 11.82
C PHE A 216 -10.33 0.99 10.40
N ILE A 217 -10.19 2.24 9.99
CA ILE A 217 -10.46 2.67 8.62
C ILE A 217 -9.22 3.41 8.12
N SER A 218 -8.63 2.93 7.04
CA SER A 218 -7.65 3.70 6.27
C SER A 218 -8.37 4.48 5.18
N VAL A 219 -7.96 5.72 4.95
CA VAL A 219 -8.34 6.46 3.74
C VAL A 219 -7.09 6.62 2.91
N ASP A 220 -7.03 5.91 1.79
CA ASP A 220 -5.84 5.79 0.95
C ASP A 220 -6.23 5.87 -0.53
N GLY A 221 -5.67 6.87 -1.21
CA GLY A 221 -5.96 7.19 -2.59
C GLY A 221 -7.31 7.89 -2.81
N THR A 222 -7.87 7.71 -3.99
CA THR A 222 -9.05 8.46 -4.50
C THR A 222 -10.23 7.54 -4.84
N GLY A 223 -11.33 8.15 -5.30
CA GLY A 223 -12.57 7.45 -5.66
C GLY A 223 -13.49 7.22 -4.47
N SER A 224 -14.72 6.77 -4.77
CA SER A 224 -15.78 6.61 -3.79
C SER A 224 -16.54 5.28 -3.89
N GLU A 225 -16.02 4.31 -4.64
CA GLU A 225 -16.73 3.06 -4.94
C GLU A 225 -16.11 1.83 -4.25
N SER A 226 -14.77 1.78 -4.14
CA SER A 226 -14.09 0.60 -3.60
C SER A 226 -14.15 0.55 -2.08
N VAL A 227 -14.33 -0.67 -1.57
CA VAL A 227 -14.16 -1.06 -0.16
C VAL A 227 -13.09 -2.14 -0.14
N THR A 228 -11.89 -1.79 0.29
CA THR A 228 -10.80 -2.76 0.41
C THR A 228 -10.90 -3.42 1.78
N ASN A 229 -11.45 -4.63 1.80
CA ASN A 229 -11.60 -5.44 3.02
C ASN A 229 -10.52 -6.53 3.15
N GLY A 230 -9.68 -6.72 2.12
CA GLY A 230 -8.59 -7.68 2.10
C GLY A 230 -7.21 -7.03 2.06
N GLY A 231 -6.31 -7.48 2.93
CA GLY A 231 -4.90 -7.09 2.96
C GLY A 231 -4.05 -8.01 2.10
N LEU A 232 -3.42 -7.47 1.04
CA LEU A 232 -2.44 -8.20 0.24
C LEU A 232 -1.10 -8.25 0.98
N GLY A 233 -0.71 -9.45 1.41
CA GLY A 233 0.56 -9.63 2.10
C GLY A 233 1.77 -9.66 1.16
N SER A 234 2.93 -9.29 1.70
CA SER A 234 4.20 -9.38 1.00
C SER A 234 5.37 -9.74 1.91
N HIS A 235 6.26 -10.60 1.41
CA HIS A 235 7.58 -10.83 1.98
C HIS A 235 8.63 -10.30 1.01
N ARG A 236 9.52 -9.45 1.52
CA ARG A 236 10.62 -8.87 0.75
C ARG A 236 11.94 -9.21 1.38
N TYR A 237 12.88 -9.69 0.57
CA TYR A 237 14.19 -10.10 1.04
C TYR A 237 15.31 -9.48 0.22
N ARG A 238 16.41 -9.16 0.92
CA ARG A 238 17.72 -9.01 0.31
C ARG A 238 18.57 -10.24 0.65
N ILE A 239 18.95 -11.00 -0.34
CA ILE A 239 19.77 -12.20 -0.22
C ILE A 239 21.17 -11.89 -0.73
N THR A 240 22.19 -12.08 0.11
CA THR A 240 23.58 -11.74 -0.20
C THR A 240 24.47 -12.96 -0.04
N PHE A 241 25.03 -13.46 -1.14
CA PHE A 241 26.05 -14.47 -1.14
C PHE A 241 27.44 -13.82 -1.03
N LYS A 242 28.30 -14.35 -0.16
CA LYS A 242 29.66 -13.83 0.08
C LYS A 242 30.69 -14.92 -0.13
N GLY A 243 31.74 -14.61 -0.87
CA GLY A 243 32.87 -15.52 -1.16
C GLY A 243 34.21 -14.86 -0.93
N PRO A 244 35.32 -15.58 -1.24
CA PRO A 244 36.67 -15.08 -0.99
C PRO A 244 37.10 -13.94 -1.91
N GLY A 245 36.51 -13.85 -3.12
CA GLY A 245 37.03 -13.01 -4.19
C GLY A 245 38.35 -13.53 -4.76
N GLY A 246 38.80 -12.98 -5.89
CA GLY A 246 40.10 -13.35 -6.44
C GLY A 246 40.22 -13.10 -7.94
N HIS A 247 41.45 -13.29 -8.48
CA HIS A 247 41.69 -13.16 -9.91
C HIS A 247 41.09 -14.38 -10.64
N SER A 248 40.27 -14.17 -11.67
CA SER A 248 39.48 -15.22 -12.35
C SER A 248 40.33 -16.39 -12.89
N TRP A 249 41.57 -16.12 -13.34
CA TRP A 249 42.49 -17.14 -13.78
C TRP A 249 43.33 -17.71 -12.61
N GLY A 250 44.04 -16.86 -11.88
CA GLY A 250 45.00 -17.32 -10.86
C GLY A 250 44.33 -17.93 -9.62
N ALA A 251 43.10 -17.58 -9.34
CA ALA A 251 42.31 -18.11 -8.23
C ALA A 251 41.16 -19.01 -8.71
N PHE A 252 41.28 -19.59 -9.92
CA PHE A 252 40.23 -20.47 -10.45
C PHE A 252 40.00 -21.70 -9.56
N GLY A 253 38.75 -21.95 -9.22
CA GLY A 253 38.35 -23.02 -8.31
C GLY A 253 37.92 -22.54 -6.92
N LEU A 254 38.09 -21.25 -6.62
CA LEU A 254 37.44 -20.60 -5.47
C LEU A 254 35.93 -20.51 -5.69
N GLY A 255 35.17 -20.45 -4.59
CA GLY A 255 33.72 -20.25 -4.62
C GLY A 255 33.32 -18.93 -5.28
N ASN A 256 32.37 -18.98 -6.21
CA ASN A 256 31.89 -17.82 -6.94
C ASN A 256 30.45 -17.46 -6.50
N PRO A 257 30.23 -16.34 -5.77
CA PRO A 257 28.91 -15.89 -5.33
C PRO A 257 27.91 -15.67 -6.47
N HIS A 258 28.35 -15.24 -7.67
CA HIS A 258 27.44 -15.10 -8.82
C HIS A 258 26.91 -16.46 -9.30
N HIS A 259 27.72 -17.51 -9.26
CA HIS A 259 27.26 -18.86 -9.63
C HIS A 259 26.27 -19.40 -8.61
N ALA A 260 26.50 -19.20 -7.29
CA ALA A 260 25.57 -19.59 -6.25
C ALA A 260 24.24 -18.86 -6.36
N LEU A 261 24.28 -17.55 -6.63
CA LEU A 261 23.09 -16.73 -6.85
C LEU A 261 22.31 -17.19 -8.10
N GLY A 262 23.01 -17.41 -9.23
CA GLY A 262 22.38 -17.90 -10.47
C GLY A 262 21.70 -19.25 -10.30
N ALA A 263 22.32 -20.19 -9.59
CA ALA A 263 21.71 -21.47 -9.24
C ALA A 263 20.49 -21.31 -8.32
N ALA A 264 20.59 -20.47 -7.29
CA ALA A 264 19.46 -20.18 -6.39
C ALA A 264 18.26 -19.56 -7.14
N ILE A 265 18.52 -18.61 -8.05
CA ILE A 265 17.48 -18.01 -8.91
C ILE A 265 16.80 -19.08 -9.74
N LYS A 266 17.59 -19.93 -10.43
CA LYS A 266 17.02 -20.99 -11.26
C LYS A 266 16.13 -21.93 -10.45
N TYR A 267 16.58 -22.42 -9.30
CA TYR A 267 15.79 -23.30 -8.46
C TYR A 267 14.53 -22.65 -7.93
N PHE A 268 14.60 -21.35 -7.58
CA PHE A 268 13.44 -20.61 -7.13
C PHE A 268 12.40 -20.45 -8.24
N VAL A 269 12.81 -19.98 -9.42
CA VAL A 269 11.91 -19.71 -10.55
C VAL A 269 11.24 -21.01 -11.03
N ASP A 270 12.01 -22.10 -11.21
CA ASP A 270 11.46 -23.38 -11.69
C ASP A 270 10.33 -23.91 -10.80
N GLU A 271 10.44 -23.75 -9.47
CA GLU A 271 9.45 -24.22 -8.54
C GLU A 271 8.33 -23.21 -8.31
N ALA A 272 8.66 -21.90 -8.22
CA ALA A 272 7.72 -20.83 -8.00
C ALA A 272 6.74 -20.65 -9.17
N ASP A 273 7.19 -20.82 -10.43
CA ASP A 273 6.32 -20.79 -11.62
C ASP A 273 5.25 -21.88 -11.55
N THR A 274 5.65 -23.10 -11.18
CA THR A 274 4.71 -24.21 -11.00
C THR A 274 3.73 -23.91 -9.86
N TYR A 275 4.23 -23.40 -8.75
CA TYR A 275 3.43 -23.12 -7.55
C TYR A 275 2.42 -21.99 -7.78
N THR A 276 2.83 -20.89 -8.42
CA THR A 276 1.98 -19.69 -8.64
C THR A 276 0.92 -19.90 -9.73
N GLY A 277 1.07 -20.93 -10.57
CA GLY A 277 0.12 -21.29 -11.63
C GLY A 277 -1.24 -21.81 -11.15
N THR A 278 -1.41 -22.09 -9.86
CA THR A 278 -2.65 -22.65 -9.30
C THR A 278 -3.01 -22.03 -7.96
N GLY A 279 -4.27 -22.13 -7.54
CA GLY A 279 -4.76 -21.66 -6.23
C GLY A 279 -4.94 -20.15 -6.14
N ALA A 280 -5.02 -19.61 -4.93
CA ALA A 280 -5.17 -18.18 -4.70
C ALA A 280 -4.00 -17.40 -5.30
N LYS A 281 -4.27 -16.24 -5.87
CA LYS A 281 -3.29 -15.41 -6.57
C LYS A 281 -2.05 -15.20 -5.69
N THR A 282 -0.92 -15.63 -6.22
CA THR A 282 0.40 -15.49 -5.61
C THR A 282 1.38 -15.08 -6.69
N SER A 283 2.27 -14.16 -6.37
CA SER A 283 3.26 -13.66 -7.31
C SER A 283 4.64 -13.57 -6.66
N TYR A 284 5.66 -13.55 -7.49
CA TYR A 284 7.03 -13.25 -7.09
C TYR A 284 7.73 -12.40 -8.14
N ASN A 285 8.75 -11.68 -7.70
CA ASN A 285 9.61 -10.90 -8.59
C ASN A 285 11.01 -10.79 -8.01
N ILE A 286 12.03 -11.03 -8.83
CA ILE A 286 13.43 -10.71 -8.52
C ILE A 286 13.70 -9.36 -9.17
N GLY A 287 13.47 -8.29 -8.40
CA GLY A 287 13.45 -6.92 -8.93
C GLY A 287 14.84 -6.30 -9.11
N ARG A 288 15.82 -6.75 -8.33
CA ARG A 288 17.18 -6.21 -8.37
C ARG A 288 18.22 -7.31 -8.18
N ILE A 289 19.32 -7.22 -8.92
CA ILE A 289 20.49 -8.10 -8.81
C ILE A 289 21.74 -7.21 -8.88
N GLY A 290 22.78 -7.56 -8.11
CA GLY A 290 24.04 -6.82 -8.15
C GLY A 290 25.22 -7.58 -7.55
N GLY A 291 26.38 -6.94 -7.55
CA GLY A 291 27.64 -7.48 -7.06
C GLY A 291 28.74 -7.56 -8.12
N GLY A 292 29.95 -7.97 -7.68
CA GLY A 292 31.13 -7.98 -8.52
C GLY A 292 31.72 -6.59 -8.80
N THR A 293 32.96 -6.57 -9.31
CA THR A 293 33.69 -5.32 -9.58
C THR A 293 34.36 -5.28 -10.95
N SER A 294 34.69 -6.46 -11.50
CA SER A 294 35.38 -6.57 -12.79
C SER A 294 35.12 -7.93 -13.42
N VAL A 295 35.13 -7.98 -14.77
CA VAL A 295 34.91 -9.20 -15.54
C VAL A 295 35.95 -10.30 -15.28
N ASN A 296 37.18 -9.92 -14.93
CA ASN A 296 38.28 -10.83 -14.65
C ASN A 296 38.54 -11.09 -13.16
N SER A 297 37.51 -10.82 -12.32
CA SER A 297 37.54 -11.09 -10.88
C SER A 297 36.44 -12.07 -10.49
N ILE A 298 36.78 -13.06 -9.63
CA ILE A 298 35.79 -13.82 -8.88
C ILE A 298 35.17 -12.83 -7.88
N PRO A 299 33.85 -12.62 -7.86
CA PRO A 299 33.25 -11.64 -6.97
C PRO A 299 33.39 -12.07 -5.50
N PHE A 300 33.53 -11.12 -4.62
CA PHE A 300 33.45 -11.36 -3.17
C PHE A 300 32.01 -11.26 -2.63
N GLU A 301 31.10 -10.69 -3.43
CA GLU A 301 29.68 -10.55 -3.09
C GLU A 301 28.82 -10.63 -4.35
N SER A 302 27.63 -11.23 -4.18
CA SER A 302 26.53 -11.22 -5.14
C SER A 302 25.20 -11.19 -4.40
N TRP A 303 24.25 -10.38 -4.84
CA TRP A 303 22.98 -10.22 -4.13
C TRP A 303 21.80 -10.09 -5.07
N MET A 304 20.62 -10.44 -4.56
CA MET A 304 19.32 -10.14 -5.17
C MET A 304 18.34 -9.58 -4.16
N GLU A 305 17.35 -8.83 -4.65
CA GLU A 305 16.16 -8.42 -3.90
C GLU A 305 14.93 -9.05 -4.53
N VAL A 306 14.13 -9.68 -3.67
CA VAL A 306 12.96 -10.48 -4.06
C VAL A 306 11.72 -9.90 -3.38
N ASP A 307 10.63 -9.73 -4.13
CA ASP A 307 9.29 -9.39 -3.65
C ASP A 307 8.36 -10.57 -3.93
N MET A 308 7.67 -11.07 -2.92
CA MET A 308 6.67 -12.13 -3.02
C MET A 308 5.36 -11.63 -2.42
N ARG A 309 4.24 -11.87 -3.09
CA ARG A 309 2.92 -11.41 -2.65
C ARG A 309 1.86 -12.49 -2.74
N SER A 310 0.91 -12.48 -1.80
CA SER A 310 -0.27 -13.34 -1.85
C SER A 310 -1.43 -12.73 -1.05
N GLU A 311 -2.65 -12.99 -1.53
CA GLU A 311 -3.89 -12.74 -0.78
C GLU A 311 -4.06 -13.74 0.38
N SER A 312 -3.39 -14.89 0.32
CA SER A 312 -3.45 -15.96 1.31
C SER A 312 -2.21 -15.99 2.20
N PRO A 313 -2.35 -15.89 3.54
CA PRO A 313 -1.23 -16.03 4.47
C PRO A 313 -0.49 -17.35 4.32
N LYS A 314 -1.24 -18.44 4.09
CA LYS A 314 -0.67 -19.78 3.87
C LYS A 314 0.21 -19.81 2.63
N ARG A 315 -0.31 -19.30 1.51
CA ARG A 315 0.44 -19.31 0.26
C ARG A 315 1.67 -18.39 0.28
N LEU A 316 1.59 -17.28 0.99
CA LEU A 316 2.76 -16.41 1.20
C LEU A 316 3.87 -17.14 1.97
N THR A 317 3.51 -17.89 3.01
CA THR A 317 4.46 -18.73 3.76
C THR A 317 5.04 -19.87 2.92
N GLU A 318 4.24 -20.48 2.07
CA GLU A 318 4.67 -21.59 1.22
C GLU A 318 5.65 -21.13 0.14
N ILE A 319 5.38 -19.99 -0.56
CA ILE A 319 6.33 -19.46 -1.56
C ILE A 319 7.63 -18.96 -0.91
N ASP A 320 7.57 -18.42 0.30
CA ASP A 320 8.76 -18.09 1.10
C ASP A 320 9.59 -19.35 1.39
N THR A 321 8.94 -20.44 1.77
CA THR A 321 9.62 -21.74 1.98
C THR A 321 10.32 -22.23 0.72
N ILE A 322 9.71 -22.05 -0.44
CA ILE A 322 10.32 -22.37 -1.75
C ILE A 322 11.59 -21.53 -1.96
N LEU A 323 11.52 -20.22 -1.72
CA LEU A 323 12.67 -19.33 -1.82
C LEU A 323 13.81 -19.76 -0.88
N GLN A 324 13.51 -19.99 0.39
CA GLN A 324 14.50 -20.42 1.39
C GLN A 324 15.18 -21.73 1.02
N ARG A 325 14.44 -22.68 0.46
CA ARG A 325 14.99 -23.97 -0.04
C ARG A 325 15.89 -23.76 -1.25
N ALA A 326 15.47 -22.95 -2.21
CA ALA A 326 16.23 -22.65 -3.41
C ALA A 326 17.57 -21.98 -3.10
N ILE A 327 17.58 -21.03 -2.15
CA ILE A 327 18.80 -20.36 -1.65
C ILE A 327 19.78 -21.39 -1.08
N ARG A 328 19.30 -22.26 -0.17
CA ARG A 328 20.15 -23.31 0.43
C ARG A 328 20.69 -24.28 -0.61
N LYS A 329 19.87 -24.65 -1.60
CA LYS A 329 20.27 -25.57 -2.68
C LYS A 329 21.34 -24.95 -3.57
N GLY A 330 21.18 -23.71 -4.01
CA GLY A 330 22.18 -23.00 -4.82
C GLY A 330 23.52 -22.80 -4.09
N LEU A 331 23.45 -22.49 -2.78
CA LEU A 331 24.63 -22.38 -1.93
C LEU A 331 25.36 -23.74 -1.80
N ALA A 332 24.62 -24.81 -1.50
CA ALA A 332 25.19 -26.16 -1.34
C ALA A 332 25.81 -26.66 -2.63
N GLU A 333 25.15 -26.48 -3.78
CA GLU A 333 25.67 -26.84 -5.08
C GLU A 333 27.01 -26.17 -5.35
N GLN A 334 27.11 -24.86 -5.18
CA GLN A 334 28.35 -24.13 -5.43
C GLN A 334 29.45 -24.52 -4.44
N ASN A 335 29.15 -24.79 -3.18
CA ASN A 335 30.12 -25.21 -2.18
C ASN A 335 30.60 -26.65 -2.45
N SER A 336 29.77 -27.53 -3.03
CA SER A 336 30.17 -28.94 -3.37
C SER A 336 31.19 -29.04 -4.47
N ILE A 337 31.33 -28.04 -5.34
CA ILE A 337 32.26 -28.02 -6.47
C ILE A 337 33.53 -27.19 -6.20
N LEU A 338 33.72 -26.71 -4.98
CA LEU A 338 34.91 -25.99 -4.59
C LEU A 338 36.17 -26.86 -4.79
N ARG A 339 37.20 -26.28 -5.37
CA ARG A 339 38.50 -26.93 -5.53
C ARG A 339 39.50 -26.50 -4.45
N ASN A 340 39.33 -25.29 -3.94
CA ASN A 340 40.17 -24.72 -2.89
C ASN A 340 39.45 -23.55 -2.22
N GLY A 341 40.02 -23.03 -1.10
CA GLY A 341 39.56 -21.89 -0.38
C GLY A 341 38.40 -22.18 0.58
N ARG A 342 37.82 -21.13 1.12
CA ARG A 342 36.68 -21.21 2.06
C ARG A 342 35.35 -21.27 1.31
N GLU A 343 34.38 -21.85 1.94
CA GLU A 343 33.00 -21.91 1.46
C GLU A 343 32.38 -20.50 1.30
N ILE A 344 31.46 -20.43 0.35
CA ILE A 344 30.54 -19.28 0.22
C ILE A 344 29.56 -19.34 1.37
N THR A 345 29.20 -18.18 1.89
CA THR A 345 28.15 -17.99 2.88
C THR A 345 27.00 -17.19 2.30
N VAL A 346 25.80 -17.29 2.90
CA VAL A 346 24.65 -16.49 2.52
C VAL A 346 24.09 -15.74 3.75
N LYS A 347 23.75 -14.47 3.54
CA LYS A 347 22.97 -13.67 4.48
C LYS A 347 21.60 -13.41 3.85
N ILE A 348 20.54 -13.61 4.63
CA ILE A 348 19.15 -13.37 4.21
C ILE A 348 18.59 -12.31 5.13
N ASP A 349 18.35 -11.13 4.60
CA ASP A 349 17.75 -10.00 5.32
C ASP A 349 16.32 -9.82 4.85
N MET A 350 15.34 -9.93 5.74
CA MET A 350 13.97 -9.53 5.47
C MET A 350 13.90 -8.01 5.49
N ILE A 351 13.58 -7.41 4.35
CA ILE A 351 13.51 -5.95 4.15
C ILE A 351 12.08 -5.44 4.04
N GLY A 352 11.10 -6.32 4.13
CA GLY A 352 9.68 -6.00 4.18
C GLY A 352 8.85 -7.22 4.56
N ASN A 353 7.87 -7.01 5.43
CA ASN A 353 6.94 -8.05 5.89
C ASN A 353 5.57 -7.41 6.16
N ARG A 354 4.69 -7.52 5.17
CA ARG A 354 3.28 -7.11 5.29
C ARG A 354 2.43 -8.37 5.41
N PRO A 355 1.66 -8.55 6.48
CA PRO A 355 0.77 -9.71 6.61
C PRO A 355 -0.39 -9.61 5.64
N SER A 356 -0.94 -10.75 5.21
CA SER A 356 -2.21 -10.82 4.50
C SER A 356 -3.34 -11.22 5.45
N GLY A 357 -4.58 -10.96 5.04
CA GLY A 357 -5.77 -11.32 5.77
C GLY A 357 -7.00 -10.66 5.14
N GLU A 358 -8.16 -10.87 5.75
CA GLU A 358 -9.41 -10.32 5.25
C GLU A 358 -10.34 -9.99 6.43
N THR A 359 -10.99 -8.84 6.39
CA THR A 359 -12.16 -8.57 7.22
C THR A 359 -13.36 -9.23 6.56
N ASP A 360 -14.11 -10.03 7.34
CA ASP A 360 -15.27 -10.77 6.85
C ASP A 360 -16.25 -9.84 6.15
N ILE A 361 -16.83 -10.31 5.04
CA ILE A 361 -17.83 -9.54 4.29
C ILE A 361 -19.14 -9.32 5.09
N GLU A 362 -19.40 -10.15 6.09
CA GLU A 362 -20.52 -9.99 7.01
C GLU A 362 -20.22 -9.08 8.21
N ASP A 363 -18.95 -8.66 8.37
CA ASP A 363 -18.59 -7.73 9.45
C ASP A 363 -19.34 -6.39 9.30
N PRO A 364 -19.91 -5.86 10.39
CA PRO A 364 -20.66 -4.59 10.38
C PRO A 364 -19.93 -3.44 9.70
N LEU A 365 -18.60 -3.35 9.81
CA LEU A 365 -17.81 -2.30 9.17
C LEU A 365 -17.84 -2.41 7.64
N VAL A 366 -17.72 -3.62 7.09
CA VAL A 366 -17.79 -3.88 5.64
C VAL A 366 -19.21 -3.65 5.12
N GLN A 367 -20.22 -4.12 5.86
CA GLN A 367 -21.63 -3.94 5.54
C GLN A 367 -22.01 -2.45 5.51
N ARG A 368 -21.62 -1.68 6.52
CA ARG A 368 -21.83 -0.21 6.57
C ARG A 368 -21.14 0.51 5.44
N ALA A 369 -19.89 0.14 5.12
CA ALA A 369 -19.16 0.73 3.99
C ALA A 369 -19.85 0.45 2.65
N TRP A 370 -20.35 -0.75 2.45
CA TRP A 370 -21.12 -1.10 1.26
C TRP A 370 -22.44 -0.33 1.18
N ALA A 371 -23.25 -0.36 2.25
CA ALA A 371 -24.53 0.34 2.33
C ALA A 371 -24.36 1.84 2.08
N SER A 372 -23.35 2.47 2.72
CA SER A 372 -23.05 3.90 2.55
C SER A 372 -22.66 4.24 1.11
N THR A 373 -21.90 3.38 0.46
CA THR A 373 -21.49 3.58 -0.95
C THR A 373 -22.73 3.51 -1.87
N ALA A 374 -23.58 2.50 -1.67
CA ALA A 374 -24.80 2.34 -2.47
C ALA A 374 -25.80 3.48 -2.25
N ALA A 375 -25.96 3.93 -1.01
CA ALA A 375 -26.86 5.04 -0.64
C ALA A 375 -26.42 6.42 -1.20
N LEU A 376 -25.18 6.54 -1.66
CA LEU A 376 -24.65 7.72 -2.38
C LEU A 376 -24.67 7.54 -3.90
N ASP A 377 -25.52 6.64 -4.43
CA ASP A 377 -25.65 6.33 -5.86
C ASP A 377 -24.32 5.90 -6.53
N LYS A 378 -23.41 5.30 -5.76
CA LYS A 378 -22.18 4.69 -6.27
C LYS A 378 -22.29 3.17 -6.25
N LYS A 379 -21.59 2.51 -7.18
CA LYS A 379 -21.58 1.04 -7.27
C LYS A 379 -20.47 0.45 -6.39
N PRO A 380 -20.78 -0.12 -5.21
CA PRO A 380 -19.75 -0.63 -4.34
C PRO A 380 -19.03 -1.85 -4.93
N SER A 381 -17.76 -2.01 -4.59
CA SER A 381 -16.93 -3.16 -4.99
C SER A 381 -15.93 -3.52 -3.91
N LEU A 382 -15.85 -4.81 -3.57
CA LEU A 382 -14.83 -5.33 -2.65
C LEU A 382 -13.49 -5.46 -3.36
N ARG A 383 -12.40 -5.15 -2.63
CA ARG A 383 -11.03 -5.22 -3.16
C ARG A 383 -10.05 -5.81 -2.15
N VAL A 384 -8.94 -6.28 -2.69
CA VAL A 384 -7.74 -6.66 -1.92
C VAL A 384 -6.61 -5.76 -2.36
N SER A 385 -5.94 -5.11 -1.41
CA SER A 385 -4.79 -4.25 -1.65
C SER A 385 -3.81 -4.29 -0.47
N SER A 386 -2.60 -3.81 -0.68
CA SER A 386 -1.62 -3.67 0.41
C SER A 386 -1.68 -2.24 0.92
N THR A 387 -2.18 -2.05 2.12
CA THR A 387 -2.43 -0.75 2.77
C THR A 387 -2.19 -0.86 4.27
N ASP A 388 -2.37 0.22 4.99
CA ASP A 388 -2.31 0.25 6.45
C ASP A 388 -3.26 -0.74 7.13
N SER A 389 -4.38 -1.07 6.49
CA SER A 389 -5.34 -2.06 6.99
C SER A 389 -4.77 -3.48 7.14
N ASN A 390 -3.64 -3.80 6.48
CA ASN A 390 -3.01 -5.11 6.60
C ASN A 390 -2.66 -5.47 8.06
N ILE A 391 -2.19 -4.49 8.85
CA ILE A 391 -1.75 -4.75 10.23
C ILE A 391 -2.94 -5.07 11.15
N PRO A 392 -3.99 -4.23 11.29
CA PRO A 392 -5.14 -4.55 12.12
C PRO A 392 -5.87 -5.83 11.65
N ILE A 393 -6.07 -6.03 10.35
CA ILE A 393 -6.66 -7.26 9.79
C ILE A 393 -5.91 -8.49 10.29
N SER A 394 -4.57 -8.49 10.23
CA SER A 394 -3.76 -9.63 10.66
C SER A 394 -3.85 -9.93 12.16
N LYS A 395 -4.37 -9.00 12.94
CA LYS A 395 -4.61 -9.12 14.38
C LYS A 395 -6.07 -9.43 14.73
N GLY A 396 -6.91 -9.65 13.72
CA GLY A 396 -8.34 -9.92 13.90
C GLY A 396 -9.15 -8.69 14.31
N ILE A 397 -8.63 -7.49 14.06
CA ILE A 397 -9.34 -6.22 14.26
C ILE A 397 -10.03 -5.88 12.93
N PRO A 398 -11.36 -5.69 12.92
CA PRO A 398 -12.06 -5.26 11.71
C PRO A 398 -11.46 -3.99 11.12
N ALA A 399 -11.05 -4.07 9.86
CA ALA A 399 -10.42 -2.96 9.17
C ALA A 399 -10.75 -2.94 7.69
N ILE A 400 -10.88 -1.73 7.12
CA ILE A 400 -11.09 -1.49 5.70
C ILE A 400 -10.26 -0.32 5.21
N THR A 401 -10.01 -0.26 3.90
CA THR A 401 -9.46 0.93 3.25
C THR A 401 -10.44 1.48 2.24
N LEU A 402 -10.59 2.81 2.24
CA LEU A 402 -11.50 3.59 1.41
C LEU A 402 -10.72 4.65 0.63
N GLY A 403 -11.22 5.05 -0.54
CA GLY A 403 -10.70 6.23 -1.23
C GLY A 403 -11.32 7.53 -0.69
N GLY A 404 -10.56 8.62 -0.74
CA GLY A 404 -10.95 9.96 -0.27
C GLY A 404 -11.80 10.78 -1.26
N GLY A 405 -12.28 10.18 -2.35
CA GLY A 405 -13.10 10.86 -3.38
C GLY A 405 -12.27 11.56 -4.47
N GLY A 406 -12.98 12.05 -5.50
CA GLY A 406 -12.35 12.60 -6.69
C GLY A 406 -11.71 11.54 -7.59
N ILE A 407 -10.89 11.99 -8.54
CA ILE A 407 -10.18 11.11 -9.49
C ILE A 407 -8.69 11.37 -9.39
N GLY A 408 -7.91 10.37 -8.98
CA GLY A 408 -6.46 10.40 -9.01
C GLY A 408 -5.89 9.33 -9.93
N LYS A 409 -4.79 9.63 -10.60
CA LYS A 409 -4.05 8.66 -11.40
C LYS A 409 -2.56 8.97 -11.38
N GLY A 410 -1.78 7.97 -11.78
CA GLY A 410 -0.34 8.11 -11.86
C GLY A 410 0.37 8.07 -10.52
N ALA A 411 -0.25 7.53 -9.47
CA ALA A 411 0.42 7.27 -8.19
C ALA A 411 1.80 6.64 -8.41
N HIS A 412 2.78 7.00 -7.58
CA HIS A 412 4.18 6.59 -7.69
C HIS A 412 4.92 7.11 -8.94
N SER A 413 4.36 8.08 -9.65
CA SER A 413 5.04 8.73 -10.79
C SER A 413 5.09 10.25 -10.64
N LEU A 414 6.06 10.90 -11.32
CA LEU A 414 6.14 12.35 -11.36
C LEU A 414 4.96 13.01 -12.12
N GLY A 415 4.17 12.21 -12.82
CA GLY A 415 2.96 12.62 -13.53
C GLY A 415 1.66 12.40 -12.73
N GLU A 416 1.76 12.16 -11.44
CA GLU A 416 0.60 11.99 -10.57
C GLU A 416 -0.29 13.24 -10.58
N TYR A 417 -1.60 13.01 -10.60
CA TYR A 417 -2.57 14.09 -10.61
C TYR A 417 -3.86 13.75 -9.87
N TYR A 418 -4.57 14.82 -9.51
CA TYR A 418 -5.89 14.79 -8.89
C TYR A 418 -6.86 15.71 -9.64
N VAL A 419 -8.09 15.23 -9.88
CA VAL A 419 -9.22 16.00 -10.38
C VAL A 419 -10.33 15.97 -9.34
N ASN A 420 -10.80 17.15 -8.93
CA ASN A 420 -11.86 17.27 -7.93
C ASN A 420 -13.26 17.03 -8.54
N SER A 421 -13.44 15.85 -9.16
CA SER A 421 -14.75 15.45 -9.69
C SER A 421 -15.60 14.88 -8.58
N GLU A 422 -16.51 15.68 -8.04
CA GLU A 422 -17.37 15.32 -6.89
C GLU A 422 -16.55 14.76 -5.69
N GLY A 423 -15.37 15.35 -5.42
CA GLY A 423 -14.47 14.87 -4.39
C GLY A 423 -15.10 14.83 -3.00
N PHE A 424 -16.02 15.77 -2.70
CA PHE A 424 -16.78 15.78 -1.48
C PHE A 424 -17.63 14.52 -1.23
N LEU A 425 -18.07 13.79 -2.28
CA LEU A 425 -18.83 12.55 -2.10
C LEU A 425 -18.01 11.45 -1.40
N GLY A 426 -16.70 11.35 -1.69
CA GLY A 426 -15.84 10.42 -0.96
C GLY A 426 -15.73 10.79 0.52
N ILE A 427 -15.64 12.09 0.84
CA ILE A 427 -15.59 12.58 2.21
C ILE A 427 -16.92 12.34 2.94
N GLN A 428 -18.06 12.58 2.29
CA GLN A 428 -19.39 12.27 2.80
C GLN A 428 -19.55 10.78 3.10
N ARG A 429 -19.03 9.91 2.21
CA ARG A 429 -19.00 8.46 2.41
C ARG A 429 -18.20 8.08 3.66
N VAL A 430 -17.00 8.62 3.83
CA VAL A 430 -16.17 8.36 5.02
C VAL A 430 -16.88 8.87 6.28
N LEU A 431 -17.43 10.08 6.24
CA LEU A 431 -18.17 10.67 7.37
C LEU A 431 -19.31 9.77 7.85
N ILE A 432 -20.15 9.26 6.94
CA ILE A 432 -21.31 8.45 7.33
C ILE A 432 -20.88 7.08 7.88
N ILE A 433 -19.85 6.46 7.29
CA ILE A 433 -19.29 5.19 7.79
C ILE A 433 -18.71 5.37 9.19
N VAL A 434 -17.91 6.43 9.40
CA VAL A 434 -17.34 6.79 10.70
C VAL A 434 -18.43 7.04 11.74
N THR A 435 -19.46 7.79 11.37
CA THR A 435 -20.58 8.14 12.27
C THR A 435 -21.41 6.89 12.63
N ALA A 436 -21.65 6.00 11.69
CA ALA A 436 -22.33 4.74 11.94
C ALA A 436 -21.48 3.81 12.82
N GLN A 437 -20.18 3.64 12.50
CA GLN A 437 -19.30 2.73 13.22
C GLN A 437 -18.96 3.20 14.61
N ALA A 438 -18.82 4.51 14.83
CA ALA A 438 -18.62 5.11 16.15
C ALA A 438 -19.91 5.35 16.92
N GLU A 439 -21.06 4.94 16.38
CA GLU A 439 -22.41 5.08 16.91
C GLU A 439 -22.76 6.57 17.23
N MET A 440 -23.54 7.17 16.37
CA MET A 440 -24.01 8.55 16.62
C MET A 440 -24.80 8.61 17.93
N ALA A 441 -24.37 9.47 18.85
CA ALA A 441 -25.03 9.60 20.14
C ALA A 441 -26.45 10.19 19.98
N SER A 442 -27.43 9.55 20.60
CA SER A 442 -28.78 10.08 20.67
C SER A 442 -28.79 11.43 21.43
N GLU A 443 -29.61 12.37 20.99
CA GLU A 443 -29.81 13.61 21.74
C GLU A 443 -30.40 13.30 23.11
N ILE A 444 -29.76 13.78 24.18
CA ILE A 444 -30.36 13.70 25.50
C ILE A 444 -31.49 14.74 25.47
N ASN A 445 -32.73 14.28 25.35
CA ASN A 445 -33.87 15.09 25.62
C ASN A 445 -33.79 15.51 27.10
N ASN A 446 -33.22 16.70 27.38
CA ASN A 446 -33.35 17.34 28.67
C ASN A 446 -34.84 17.72 28.82
N LEU A 447 -35.64 16.78 29.35
CA LEU A 447 -36.98 17.05 29.86
C LEU A 447 -36.87 17.76 31.21
#